data_2e192000982ee9f3c0a9648ba45d6a76
#
_entry.id   2e192000982ee9f3c0a9648ba45d6a76
#
_cell.length_a   1.000
_cell.length_b   1.000
_cell.length_c   1.000
_cell.angle_alpha   90.00
_cell.angle_beta   90.00
_cell.angle_gamma   90.00
#
_symmetry.space_group_name_H-M   'P 1'
#
loop_
_entity.id
_entity.type
_entity.pdbx_description
1 polymer ?
#
loop_
_entity_poly.entity_id
_entity_poly.type
_entity_poly.pdbx_seq_one_letter_code
_entity_poly.pdbx_strand_id
1 'polypeptide(L)'
;GHTLHATALVHEAYLKLAGSRMPASDRNHFLAIAARAMRQVLVDHARRRKAVKRGGDMVCTTLTDGGAPVEFRPDELIALDEALEKLDPRQRQIVEFRFFAGMEEKEVADVLGVSDRTVRREWVKARAWLYRAMYPDGPAGGSARS
;
A
#
# COMPACT_ATOMS: atom_id res chain seq x y z
N GLY A 1 2.00 -20.60 -4.73
CA GLY A 1 2.82 -19.60 -4.13
C GLY A 1 2.28 -19.09 -2.83
N HIS A 2 3.10 -18.41 -2.14
CA HIS A 2 2.72 -17.85 -0.86
C HIS A 2 2.40 -16.37 -1.01
N THR A 3 1.42 -15.93 -0.27
CA THR A 3 1.01 -14.55 -0.28
C THR A 3 1.20 -13.95 1.10
N LEU A 4 1.80 -12.79 1.13
CA LEU A 4 2.05 -12.09 2.37
C LEU A 4 0.90 -11.12 2.62
N HIS A 5 0.17 -11.35 3.68
CA HIS A 5 -0.97 -10.51 4.06
C HIS A 5 -0.56 -9.50 5.12
N ALA A 6 0.26 -8.53 4.70
CA ALA A 6 0.89 -7.61 5.63
C ALA A 6 -0.10 -6.71 6.36
N THR A 7 -1.08 -6.19 5.62
CA THR A 7 -2.06 -5.31 6.23
C THR A 7 -2.85 -6.03 7.33
N ALA A 8 -3.23 -7.28 7.05
CA ALA A 8 -3.95 -8.07 8.04
C ALA A 8 -3.10 -8.30 9.28
N LEU A 9 -1.81 -8.55 9.10
CA LEU A 9 -0.91 -8.77 10.23
C LEU A 9 -0.79 -7.53 11.10
N VAL A 10 -0.72 -6.37 10.50
CA VAL A 10 -0.63 -5.12 11.25
C VAL A 10 -1.89 -4.88 12.05
N HIS A 11 -3.06 -5.11 11.44
CA HIS A 11 -4.32 -4.94 12.14
C HIS A 11 -4.44 -5.92 13.29
N GLU A 12 -3.98 -7.14 13.08
CA GLU A 12 -4.00 -8.15 14.12
C GLU A 12 -3.08 -7.78 15.27
N ALA A 13 -1.89 -7.28 14.96
CA ALA A 13 -0.95 -6.84 15.97
C ALA A 13 -1.52 -5.67 16.78
N TYR A 14 -2.19 -4.76 16.09
CA TYR A 14 -2.83 -3.65 16.78
C TYR A 14 -3.86 -4.17 17.79
N LEU A 15 -4.70 -5.10 17.35
CA LEU A 15 -5.73 -5.64 18.24
C LEU A 15 -5.15 -6.34 19.45
N LYS A 16 -4.04 -7.02 19.28
CA LYS A 16 -3.40 -7.71 20.39
C LYS A 16 -2.78 -6.74 21.39
N LEU A 17 -2.21 -5.65 20.89
CA LEU A 17 -1.54 -4.69 21.76
C LEU A 17 -2.50 -3.78 22.47
N ALA A 18 -3.52 -3.34 21.78
CA ALA A 18 -4.40 -2.31 22.28
C ALA A 18 -5.70 -2.84 22.89
N GLY A 19 -6.08 -4.05 22.50
CA GLY A 19 -7.39 -4.54 22.84
C GLY A 19 -8.43 -3.71 22.11
N SER A 20 -9.66 -3.76 22.61
CA SER A 20 -10.75 -3.07 21.95
C SER A 20 -11.04 -1.72 22.57
N ARG A 21 -10.21 -1.27 23.49
CA ARG A 21 -10.50 -0.05 24.24
C ARG A 21 -9.89 1.21 23.67
N MET A 22 -8.99 1.07 22.73
CA MET A 22 -8.31 2.25 22.21
C MET A 22 -9.26 3.08 21.35
N PRO A 23 -9.29 4.41 21.56
CA PRO A 23 -10.12 5.27 20.72
C PRO A 23 -9.76 5.14 19.25
N ALA A 24 -10.74 5.40 18.39
CA ALA A 24 -10.54 5.27 16.95
C ALA A 24 -9.42 6.16 16.44
N SER A 25 -9.28 7.38 17.00
CA SER A 25 -8.22 8.29 16.55
C SER A 25 -6.84 7.72 16.86
N ASP A 26 -6.69 7.07 18.02
CA ASP A 26 -5.39 6.46 18.37
C ASP A 26 -5.07 5.30 17.43
N ARG A 27 -6.09 4.52 17.07
CA ARG A 27 -5.91 3.45 16.11
C ARG A 27 -5.47 3.99 14.77
N ASN A 28 -6.10 5.08 14.32
CA ASN A 28 -5.75 5.67 13.03
C ASN A 28 -4.33 6.18 13.02
N HIS A 29 -3.90 6.81 14.12
CA HIS A 29 -2.52 7.27 14.24
C HIS A 29 -1.54 6.11 14.24
N PHE A 30 -1.88 5.04 14.94
CA PHE A 30 -1.04 3.85 14.95
C PHE A 30 -0.87 3.29 13.53
N LEU A 31 -1.98 3.15 12.80
CA LEU A 31 -1.93 2.61 11.45
C LEU A 31 -1.14 3.52 10.51
N ALA A 32 -1.26 4.82 10.70
CA ALA A 32 -0.53 5.77 9.87
C ALA A 32 0.97 5.63 10.06
N ILE A 33 1.40 5.46 11.31
CA ILE A 33 2.83 5.26 11.58
C ILE A 33 3.28 3.91 11.02
N ALA A 34 2.46 2.89 11.22
CA ALA A 34 2.80 1.56 10.77
C ALA A 34 2.89 1.47 9.24
N ALA A 35 2.11 2.27 8.53
CA ALA A 35 2.07 2.21 7.07
C ALA A 35 3.45 2.40 6.46
N ARG A 36 4.20 3.37 6.96
CA ARG A 36 5.53 3.63 6.42
C ARG A 36 6.49 2.51 6.76
N ALA A 37 6.42 2.00 7.98
CA ALA A 37 7.27 0.89 8.38
C ALA A 37 6.96 -0.35 7.57
N MET A 38 5.68 -0.60 7.31
CA MET A 38 5.27 -1.73 6.47
C MET A 38 5.80 -1.60 5.06
N ARG A 39 5.73 -0.39 4.50
CA ARG A 39 6.26 -0.17 3.17
C ARG A 39 7.72 -0.58 3.11
N GLN A 40 8.51 -0.14 4.07
CA GLN A 40 9.93 -0.45 4.09
C GLN A 40 10.20 -1.93 4.24
N VAL A 41 9.51 -2.57 5.17
CA VAL A 41 9.71 -4.00 5.41
C VAL A 41 9.35 -4.81 4.16
N LEU A 42 8.22 -4.48 3.55
CA LEU A 42 7.76 -5.23 2.39
C LEU A 42 8.64 -5.01 1.17
N VAL A 43 9.09 -3.79 0.97
CA VAL A 43 9.97 -3.50 -0.16
C VAL A 43 11.33 -4.16 0.02
N ASP A 44 11.87 -4.14 1.24
CA ASP A 44 13.12 -4.83 1.52
C ASP A 44 12.97 -6.33 1.27
N HIS A 45 11.84 -6.89 1.69
CA HIS A 45 11.56 -8.29 1.43
C HIS A 45 11.51 -8.57 -0.08
N ALA A 46 10.85 -7.68 -0.83
CA ALA A 46 10.74 -7.84 -2.28
C ALA A 46 12.11 -7.78 -2.94
N ARG A 47 12.97 -6.87 -2.48
CA ARG A 47 14.31 -6.76 -3.05
C ARG A 47 15.13 -8.01 -2.82
N ARG A 48 15.01 -8.60 -1.63
CA ARG A 48 15.71 -9.84 -1.32
C ARG A 48 15.19 -10.99 -2.17
N ARG A 49 13.87 -11.08 -2.34
CA ARG A 49 13.28 -12.14 -3.15
C ARG A 49 13.69 -12.02 -4.60
N LYS A 50 13.75 -10.80 -5.11
CA LYS A 50 14.15 -10.58 -6.49
C LYS A 50 15.62 -10.94 -6.70
N ALA A 51 16.48 -10.64 -5.74
CA ALA A 51 17.90 -10.93 -5.83
C ALA A 51 18.17 -12.44 -5.86
N VAL A 52 17.40 -13.20 -5.10
CA VAL A 52 17.57 -14.64 -5.03
C VAL A 52 16.98 -15.34 -6.23
N LYS A 53 15.87 -14.86 -6.70
CA LYS A 53 15.17 -15.33 -7.86
C LYS A 53 15.62 -16.65 -8.43
N ARG A 54 14.90 -17.69 -8.16
CA ARG A 54 15.22 -18.99 -8.59
C ARG A 54 14.00 -19.78 -8.90
N GLY A 55 13.96 -20.38 -10.05
CA GLY A 55 12.96 -21.34 -10.38
C GLY A 55 11.53 -20.87 -10.29
N GLY A 56 11.30 -19.61 -10.37
CA GLY A 56 9.95 -19.11 -10.41
C GLY A 56 9.18 -19.17 -9.11
N ASP A 57 9.88 -19.47 -8.04
CA ASP A 57 9.25 -19.48 -6.73
C ASP A 57 9.00 -18.06 -6.30
N MET A 58 7.80 -17.59 -6.55
CA MET A 58 7.47 -16.21 -6.35
C MET A 58 6.52 -16.02 -5.18
N VAL A 59 6.87 -15.12 -4.26
CA VAL A 59 6.02 -14.76 -3.17
C VAL A 59 5.43 -13.40 -3.46
N CYS A 60 4.11 -13.36 -3.61
CA CYS A 60 3.41 -12.11 -3.85
C CYS A 60 3.04 -11.46 -2.54
N THR A 61 2.95 -10.15 -2.55
CA THR A 61 2.52 -9.38 -1.40
C THR A 61 1.12 -8.87 -1.68
N THR A 62 0.21 -9.09 -0.74
CA THR A 62 -1.15 -8.61 -0.88
C THR A 62 -1.30 -7.29 -0.13
N LEU A 63 -1.68 -6.27 -0.85
CA LEU A 63 -2.00 -4.97 -0.28
C LEU A 63 -3.50 -4.75 -0.41
N THR A 64 -3.97 -3.62 0.09
CA THR A 64 -5.40 -3.35 0.09
C THR A 64 -5.68 -2.13 -0.78
N ASP A 65 -6.66 -2.27 -1.67
CA ASP A 65 -7.10 -1.16 -2.51
C ASP A 65 -8.61 -1.03 -2.34
N GLY A 66 -9.02 -0.07 -1.50
CA GLY A 66 -10.44 0.16 -1.28
C GLY A 66 -11.15 -1.01 -0.64
N GLY A 67 -10.47 -1.75 0.22
CA GLY A 67 -11.03 -2.91 0.87
C GLY A 67 -10.85 -4.20 0.09
N ALA A 68 -10.40 -4.11 -1.16
CA ALA A 68 -10.18 -5.28 -1.99
C ALA A 68 -8.70 -5.66 -1.97
N PRO A 69 -8.38 -6.96 -1.91
CA PRO A 69 -6.97 -7.37 -1.95
C PRO A 69 -6.40 -7.23 -3.36
N VAL A 70 -5.16 -6.76 -3.42
CA VAL A 70 -4.42 -6.64 -4.67
C VAL A 70 -3.06 -7.29 -4.46
N GLU A 71 -2.71 -8.20 -5.35
CA GLU A 71 -1.42 -8.88 -5.25
C GLU A 71 -0.37 -8.18 -6.07
N PHE A 72 0.81 -8.03 -5.49
CA PHE A 72 1.97 -7.46 -6.16
C PHE A 72 3.08 -8.49 -6.20
N ARG A 73 3.69 -8.67 -7.36
CA ARG A 73 4.91 -9.44 -7.45
C ARG A 73 6.06 -8.60 -6.90
N PRO A 74 7.18 -9.24 -6.53
CA PRO A 74 8.30 -8.47 -5.95
C PRO A 74 8.76 -7.31 -6.83
N ASP A 75 8.89 -7.52 -8.13
CA ASP A 75 9.33 -6.44 -9.01
C ASP A 75 8.31 -5.32 -9.11
N GLU A 76 7.02 -5.66 -9.02
CA GLU A 76 5.98 -4.63 -9.01
C GLU A 76 6.01 -3.80 -7.74
N LEU A 77 6.28 -4.45 -6.62
CA LEU A 77 6.34 -3.74 -5.35
C LEU A 77 7.54 -2.78 -5.32
N ILE A 78 8.65 -3.21 -5.89
CA ILE A 78 9.82 -2.34 -6.00
C ILE A 78 9.50 -1.14 -6.90
N ALA A 79 8.82 -1.39 -8.02
CA ALA A 79 8.43 -0.30 -8.91
C ALA A 79 7.47 0.67 -8.24
N LEU A 80 6.55 0.16 -7.43
CA LEU A 80 5.65 1.00 -6.67
C LEU A 80 6.42 1.89 -5.70
N ASP A 81 7.39 1.31 -5.01
CA ASP A 81 8.22 2.06 -4.07
C ASP A 81 8.93 3.21 -4.75
N GLU A 82 9.53 2.94 -5.90
CA GLU A 82 10.25 3.98 -6.65
C GLU A 82 9.31 5.07 -7.13
N ALA A 83 8.13 4.68 -7.58
CA ALA A 83 7.16 5.66 -8.05
C ALA A 83 6.65 6.53 -6.91
N LEU A 84 6.47 5.94 -5.72
CA LEU A 84 6.00 6.69 -4.57
C LEU A 84 6.92 7.83 -4.20
N GLU A 85 8.23 7.65 -4.41
CA GLU A 85 9.17 8.70 -4.08
C GLU A 85 9.01 9.94 -4.96
N LYS A 86 8.34 9.80 -6.09
CA LYS A 86 8.13 10.91 -7.01
C LYS A 86 6.83 11.65 -6.78
N LEU A 87 5.97 11.11 -5.92
CA LEU A 87 4.71 11.78 -5.60
C LEU A 87 4.96 12.89 -4.58
N ASP A 88 4.07 13.89 -4.55
CA ASP A 88 4.18 14.88 -3.51
C ASP A 88 3.90 14.20 -2.15
N PRO A 89 4.37 14.81 -1.06
CA PRO A 89 4.28 14.16 0.25
C PRO A 89 2.88 13.76 0.68
N ARG A 90 1.89 14.60 0.41
CA ARG A 90 0.53 14.27 0.83
C ARG A 90 -0.01 13.08 0.05
N GLN A 91 0.18 13.07 -1.26
CA GLN A 91 -0.30 11.96 -2.07
C GLN A 91 0.41 10.67 -1.70
N ARG A 92 1.71 10.76 -1.44
CA ARG A 92 2.47 9.58 -1.01
C ARG A 92 1.93 9.02 0.29
N GLN A 93 1.65 9.89 1.27
CA GLN A 93 1.09 9.44 2.53
C GLN A 93 -0.26 8.77 2.34
N ILE A 94 -1.11 9.37 1.53
CA ILE A 94 -2.43 8.79 1.28
C ILE A 94 -2.30 7.39 0.69
N VAL A 95 -1.40 7.22 -0.26
CA VAL A 95 -1.18 5.90 -0.87
C VAL A 95 -0.65 4.92 0.16
N GLU A 96 0.31 5.35 0.98
CA GLU A 96 0.85 4.47 2.01
C GLU A 96 -0.23 4.02 2.98
N PHE A 97 -1.07 4.95 3.41
CA PHE A 97 -2.14 4.62 4.36
C PHE A 97 -3.16 3.68 3.74
N ARG A 98 -3.51 3.91 2.50
CA ARG A 98 -4.53 3.12 1.83
C ARG A 98 -4.02 1.73 1.45
N PHE A 99 -2.86 1.65 0.81
CA PHE A 99 -2.34 0.37 0.33
C PHE A 99 -1.70 -0.46 1.42
N PHE A 100 -0.87 0.14 2.26
CA PHE A 100 -0.10 -0.64 3.21
C PHE A 100 -0.83 -0.85 4.52
N ALA A 101 -1.46 0.18 5.05
CA ALA A 101 -2.19 0.04 6.30
C ALA A 101 -3.67 -0.33 6.10
N GLY A 102 -4.16 -0.24 4.88
CA GLY A 102 -5.55 -0.61 4.60
C GLY A 102 -6.56 0.33 5.21
N MET A 103 -6.20 1.59 5.41
CA MET A 103 -7.09 2.55 6.02
C MET A 103 -8.17 3.00 5.03
N GLU A 104 -9.35 3.26 5.56
CA GLU A 104 -10.45 3.79 4.77
C GLU A 104 -10.27 5.30 4.58
N GLU A 105 -10.94 5.84 3.59
CA GLU A 105 -10.84 7.28 3.31
C GLU A 105 -11.12 8.14 4.53
N LYS A 106 -12.14 7.77 5.28
CA LYS A 106 -12.51 8.48 6.47
C LYS A 106 -11.39 8.48 7.51
N GLU A 107 -10.75 7.34 7.66
CA GLU A 107 -9.67 7.19 8.62
C GLU A 107 -8.45 8.02 8.20
N VAL A 108 -8.14 8.02 6.91
CA VAL A 108 -7.05 8.82 6.38
C VAL A 108 -7.34 10.30 6.57
N ALA A 109 -8.58 10.71 6.31
CA ALA A 109 -9.00 12.09 6.47
C ALA A 109 -8.82 12.54 7.92
N ASP A 110 -9.14 11.67 8.85
CA ASP A 110 -8.99 11.96 10.27
C ASP A 110 -7.53 12.23 10.64
N VAL A 111 -6.63 11.39 10.14
CA VAL A 111 -5.21 11.54 10.44
C VAL A 111 -4.64 12.81 9.81
N LEU A 112 -5.02 13.09 8.59
CA LEU A 112 -4.46 14.23 7.86
C LEU A 112 -5.15 15.55 8.14
N GLY A 113 -6.30 15.52 8.82
CA GLY A 113 -7.02 16.74 9.11
C GLY A 113 -7.64 17.38 7.88
N VAL A 114 -8.08 16.56 6.94
CA VAL A 114 -8.71 17.05 5.71
C VAL A 114 -10.05 16.35 5.55
N SER A 115 -10.82 16.75 4.53
CA SER A 115 -12.12 16.12 4.29
C SER A 115 -11.97 14.80 3.58
N ASP A 116 -12.99 13.95 3.72
CA ASP A 116 -13.04 12.69 2.99
C ASP A 116 -12.95 12.93 1.49
N ARG A 117 -13.59 13.99 1.03
CA ARG A 117 -13.60 14.33 -0.38
C ARG A 117 -12.19 14.64 -0.88
N THR A 118 -11.41 15.35 -0.08
CA THR A 118 -10.03 15.66 -0.43
C THR A 118 -9.22 14.38 -0.53
N VAL A 119 -9.39 13.47 0.42
CA VAL A 119 -8.68 12.18 0.39
C VAL A 119 -9.03 11.43 -0.88
N ARG A 120 -10.32 11.33 -1.19
CA ARG A 120 -10.76 10.59 -2.38
C ARG A 120 -10.18 11.19 -3.65
N ARG A 121 -10.20 12.50 -3.76
CA ARG A 121 -9.70 13.17 -4.95
C ARG A 121 -8.20 12.94 -5.11
N GLU A 122 -7.45 13.09 -4.03
CA GLU A 122 -6.01 12.89 -4.10
C GLU A 122 -5.65 11.43 -4.33
N TRP A 123 -6.42 10.52 -3.75
CA TRP A 123 -6.22 9.10 -3.95
C TRP A 123 -6.41 8.72 -5.43
N VAL A 124 -7.48 9.21 -6.03
CA VAL A 124 -7.75 8.90 -7.44
C VAL A 124 -6.63 9.41 -8.33
N LYS A 125 -6.17 10.63 -8.09
CA LYS A 125 -5.08 11.20 -8.87
C LYS A 125 -3.77 10.41 -8.70
N ALA A 126 -3.44 10.12 -7.46
CA ALA A 126 -2.19 9.42 -7.16
C ALA A 126 -2.20 8.03 -7.75
N ARG A 127 -3.32 7.34 -7.63
CA ARG A 127 -3.46 5.99 -8.13
C ARG A 127 -3.30 5.94 -9.65
N ALA A 128 -3.92 6.89 -10.35
CA ALA A 128 -3.81 6.95 -11.80
C ALA A 128 -2.38 7.24 -12.22
N TRP A 129 -1.72 8.14 -11.53
CA TRP A 129 -0.34 8.49 -11.83
C TRP A 129 0.59 7.29 -11.61
N LEU A 130 0.39 6.60 -10.48
CA LEU A 130 1.20 5.41 -10.16
C LEU A 130 1.04 4.33 -11.21
N TYR A 131 -0.19 4.12 -11.65
CA TYR A 131 -0.43 3.11 -12.67
C TYR A 131 0.36 3.41 -13.93
N ARG A 132 0.33 4.67 -14.37
CA ARG A 132 1.09 5.05 -15.56
C ARG A 132 2.59 4.97 -15.35
N ALA A 133 3.04 5.31 -14.16
CA ALA A 133 4.47 5.25 -13.86
C ALA A 133 4.98 3.81 -13.82
N MET A 134 4.17 2.90 -13.31
CA MET A 134 4.58 1.51 -13.20
C MET A 134 4.43 0.74 -14.51
N TYR A 135 3.46 1.13 -15.34
CA TYR A 135 3.17 0.44 -16.58
C TYR A 135 3.10 1.44 -17.73
N PRO A 136 4.24 2.00 -18.11
CA PRO A 136 4.24 3.03 -19.16
C PRO A 136 3.71 2.54 -20.50
N ASP A 137 3.84 1.24 -20.75
CA ASP A 137 3.35 0.65 -22.00
C ASP A 137 2.02 -0.06 -21.83
N GLY A 138 1.35 0.23 -20.71
CA GLY A 138 0.11 -0.44 -20.39
C GLY A 138 0.35 -1.70 -19.59
N PRO A 139 -0.73 -2.34 -19.12
CA PRO A 139 -0.58 -3.53 -18.30
C PRO A 139 0.05 -4.66 -19.08
N ALA A 140 0.86 -5.44 -18.36
CA ALA A 140 1.49 -6.60 -18.97
C ALA A 140 0.42 -7.54 -19.47
N GLY A 141 0.56 -8.00 -20.71
CA GLY A 141 -0.41 -8.88 -21.32
C GLY A 141 -1.64 -8.16 -21.83
N GLY A 142 -1.74 -6.93 -21.49
CA GLY A 142 -2.86 -6.17 -21.96
C GLY A 142 -2.59 -5.57 -23.27
N SER A 143 -3.20 -5.38 -23.84
CA SER A 143 -2.87 -4.86 -24.79
C SER A 143 -3.58 -3.86 -25.23
N ALA A 144 -3.67 -3.52 -25.34
CA ALA A 144 -4.29 -2.89 -25.60
C ALA A 144 -4.33 -1.91 -26.31
N ARG A 145 -4.33 -1.71 -26.78
CA ARG A 145 -4.33 -0.95 -27.20
C ARG A 145 -4.86 -0.42 -27.63
N SER A 146 -5.06 -0.29 -27.74
CA SER A 146 -5.61 0.16 -27.98
C SER A 146 -5.93 0.77 -28.34
#